data_3b9415ab14eca3d668188b01c0deaddc
#
_entry.id   3b9415ab14eca3d668188b01c0deaddc
#
_cell.length_a   1.000
_cell.length_b   1.000
_cell.length_c   1.000
_cell.angle_alpha   90.00
_cell.angle_beta   90.00
_cell.angle_gamma   90.00
#
_symmetry.space_group_name_H-M   'P 1'
#
loop_
_entity.id
_entity.type
_entity.pdbx_description
1 polymer ?
#
loop_
_entity_poly.entity_id
_entity_poly.type
_entity_poly.pdbx_seq_one_letter_code
_entity_poly.pdbx_strand_id
1 'polypeptide(L)'
;ILMNTSVKETILENGSIKSVKCETSNGLTEINGDIFISSMPLKDLVAGIKGQTIPQNIANIASGLPYRDFVTVGLLVPKLALKNETEIKTMGNIVPDCWIYVQDTNVKLGRIQIFNNWSPYMVKDVEHTVWIGLEYFCTEGDNFWNMNDNECIDFAAKELEKMGIISSGDVLDSHRERVKKAYP
;
A
#
# COMPACT_ATOMS: atom_id res chain seq x y z
N ILE A 1 -14.01 -10.57 3.87
CA ILE A 1 -12.55 -10.51 4.01
C ILE A 1 -12.14 -11.44 5.13
N LEU A 2 -11.14 -12.28 4.89
CA LEU A 2 -10.52 -13.13 5.91
C LEU A 2 -9.25 -12.44 6.38
N MET A 3 -9.25 -11.96 7.61
CA MET A 3 -8.08 -11.33 8.23
C MET A 3 -7.12 -12.41 8.74
N ASN A 4 -5.83 -12.06 8.89
CA ASN A 4 -4.77 -12.96 9.36
C ASN A 4 -4.71 -14.29 8.58
N THR A 5 -4.95 -14.19 7.27
CA THR A 5 -5.04 -15.34 6.36
C THR A 5 -4.07 -15.11 5.20
N SER A 6 -2.97 -15.83 5.16
CA SER A 6 -1.91 -15.69 4.15
C SER A 6 -1.96 -16.85 3.17
N VAL A 7 -2.14 -16.57 1.88
CA VAL A 7 -2.06 -17.59 0.82
C VAL A 7 -0.61 -18.08 0.70
N LYS A 8 -0.41 -19.40 0.77
CA LYS A 8 0.90 -20.05 0.65
C LYS A 8 1.03 -20.88 -0.61
N GLU A 9 -0.02 -21.55 -1.02
CA GLU A 9 0.00 -22.42 -2.19
C GLU A 9 -1.25 -22.19 -3.05
N THR A 10 -1.06 -22.33 -4.36
CA THR A 10 -2.14 -22.33 -5.37
C THR A 10 -2.16 -23.70 -6.02
N ILE A 11 -3.27 -24.41 -5.88
CA ILE A 11 -3.40 -25.79 -6.35
C ILE A 11 -3.97 -25.80 -7.77
N LEU A 12 -3.17 -26.32 -8.72
CA LEU A 12 -3.56 -26.49 -10.11
C LEU A 12 -3.94 -27.96 -10.37
N GLU A 13 -5.08 -28.16 -11.02
CA GLU A 13 -5.51 -29.44 -11.56
C GLU A 13 -5.99 -29.25 -13.01
N ASN A 14 -5.47 -30.07 -13.93
CA ASN A 14 -5.84 -30.04 -15.36
C ASN A 14 -5.72 -28.63 -16.01
N GLY A 15 -4.69 -27.85 -15.61
CA GLY A 15 -4.45 -26.52 -16.17
C GLY A 15 -5.31 -25.39 -15.59
N SER A 16 -6.12 -25.69 -14.57
CA SER A 16 -6.98 -24.71 -13.89
C SER A 16 -6.66 -24.65 -12.40
N ILE A 17 -6.83 -23.48 -11.81
CA ILE A 17 -6.73 -23.33 -10.34
C ILE A 17 -7.99 -23.90 -9.72
N LYS A 18 -7.82 -24.83 -8.78
CA LYS A 18 -8.90 -25.45 -8.04
C LYS A 18 -9.11 -24.81 -6.67
N SER A 19 -8.01 -24.54 -5.98
CA SER A 19 -8.04 -24.04 -4.62
C SER A 19 -6.77 -23.25 -4.29
N VAL A 20 -6.81 -22.57 -3.16
CA VAL A 20 -5.63 -21.99 -2.52
C VAL A 20 -5.49 -22.53 -1.11
N LYS A 21 -4.26 -22.80 -0.67
CA LYS A 21 -3.98 -23.12 0.73
C LYS A 21 -3.49 -21.88 1.45
N CYS A 22 -4.17 -21.56 2.53
CA CYS A 22 -3.94 -20.40 3.36
C CYS A 22 -3.43 -20.82 4.74
N GLU A 23 -2.42 -20.11 5.22
CA GLU A 23 -1.99 -20.17 6.60
C GLU A 23 -2.85 -19.21 7.43
N THR A 24 -3.41 -19.70 8.51
CA THR A 24 -4.23 -18.97 9.48
C THR A 24 -3.69 -19.19 10.89
N SER A 25 -4.23 -18.47 11.87
CA SER A 25 -3.90 -18.71 13.29
C SER A 25 -4.21 -20.15 13.76
N ASN A 26 -5.09 -20.86 13.06
CA ASN A 26 -5.52 -22.23 13.37
C ASN A 26 -4.83 -23.30 12.50
N GLY A 27 -3.81 -22.91 11.73
CA GLY A 27 -3.09 -23.79 10.81
C GLY A 27 -3.45 -23.59 9.35
N LEU A 28 -3.16 -24.59 8.52
CA LEU A 28 -3.43 -24.55 7.08
C LEU A 28 -4.90 -24.85 6.78
N THR A 29 -5.50 -24.00 5.97
CA THR A 29 -6.89 -24.14 5.48
C THR A 29 -6.90 -24.09 3.96
N GLU A 30 -7.67 -24.95 3.31
CA GLU A 30 -7.87 -24.94 1.86
C GLU A 30 -9.18 -24.24 1.51
N ILE A 31 -9.12 -23.32 0.54
CA ILE A 31 -10.27 -22.52 0.07
C ILE A 31 -10.46 -22.79 -1.41
N ASN A 32 -11.65 -23.26 -1.76
CA ASN A 32 -12.08 -23.48 -3.15
C ASN A 32 -12.72 -22.22 -3.72
N GLY A 33 -12.69 -22.07 -5.05
CA GLY A 33 -13.34 -20.98 -5.76
C GLY A 33 -13.48 -21.30 -7.25
N ASP A 34 -14.38 -20.58 -7.90
CA ASP A 34 -14.59 -20.68 -9.34
C ASP A 34 -13.73 -19.69 -10.12
N ILE A 35 -13.40 -18.56 -9.49
CA ILE A 35 -12.57 -17.50 -10.06
C ILE A 35 -11.52 -17.09 -9.02
N PHE A 36 -10.27 -17.00 -9.45
CA PHE A 36 -9.15 -16.58 -8.63
C PHE A 36 -8.52 -15.31 -9.22
N ILE A 37 -8.47 -14.25 -8.42
CA ILE A 37 -7.79 -13.00 -8.76
C ILE A 37 -6.63 -12.84 -7.75
N SER A 38 -5.40 -12.81 -8.25
CA SER A 38 -4.21 -12.70 -7.42
C SER A 38 -3.60 -11.31 -7.51
N SER A 39 -3.39 -10.68 -6.37
CA SER A 39 -2.55 -9.48 -6.21
C SER A 39 -1.21 -9.78 -5.52
N MET A 40 -0.87 -11.07 -5.37
CA MET A 40 0.41 -11.50 -4.79
C MET A 40 1.59 -11.06 -5.68
N PRO A 41 2.78 -10.84 -5.10
CA PRO A 41 4.00 -10.75 -5.88
C PRO A 41 4.13 -11.98 -6.80
N LEU A 42 4.37 -11.76 -8.09
CA LEU A 42 4.39 -12.84 -9.09
C LEU A 42 5.42 -13.93 -8.76
N LYS A 43 6.53 -13.54 -8.17
CA LYS A 43 7.56 -14.43 -7.63
C LYS A 43 6.98 -15.44 -6.62
N ASP A 44 6.19 -14.95 -5.67
CA ASP A 44 5.60 -15.77 -4.61
C ASP A 44 4.45 -16.62 -5.16
N LEU A 45 3.65 -16.08 -6.08
CA LEU A 45 2.59 -16.82 -6.76
C LEU A 45 3.17 -18.03 -7.51
N VAL A 46 4.18 -17.81 -8.36
CA VAL A 46 4.80 -18.90 -9.15
C VAL A 46 5.47 -19.94 -8.26
N ALA A 47 6.17 -19.52 -7.21
CA ALA A 47 6.80 -20.43 -6.24
C ALA A 47 5.76 -21.26 -5.45
N GLY A 48 4.57 -20.70 -5.24
CA GLY A 48 3.47 -21.33 -4.50
C GLY A 48 2.62 -22.30 -5.33
N ILE A 49 2.81 -22.42 -6.66
CA ILE A 49 2.03 -23.32 -7.50
C ILE A 49 2.36 -24.78 -7.17
N LYS A 50 1.31 -25.59 -6.95
CA LYS A 50 1.35 -27.02 -6.70
C LYS A 50 0.38 -27.76 -7.62
N GLY A 51 0.59 -29.07 -7.74
CA GLY A 51 -0.26 -29.95 -8.59
C GLY A 51 0.14 -29.98 -10.07
N GLN A 52 0.96 -29.04 -10.52
CA GLN A 52 1.50 -29.02 -11.88
C GLN A 52 2.96 -28.55 -11.86
N THR A 53 3.80 -29.16 -12.70
CA THR A 53 5.20 -28.73 -12.85
C THR A 53 5.26 -27.42 -13.63
N ILE A 54 5.88 -26.41 -13.05
CA ILE A 54 6.17 -25.14 -13.71
C ILE A 54 7.46 -25.30 -14.52
N PRO A 55 7.47 -24.92 -15.82
CA PRO A 55 8.68 -24.93 -16.62
C PRO A 55 9.81 -24.12 -15.97
N GLN A 56 11.03 -24.67 -15.99
CA GLN A 56 12.18 -24.08 -15.26
C GLN A 56 12.49 -22.65 -15.72
N ASN A 57 12.33 -22.34 -17.02
CA ASN A 57 12.49 -20.98 -17.53
C ASN A 57 11.50 -19.99 -16.90
N ILE A 58 10.24 -20.38 -16.71
CA ILE A 58 9.22 -19.55 -16.05
C ILE A 58 9.57 -19.34 -14.58
N ALA A 59 9.96 -20.40 -13.88
CA ALA A 59 10.40 -20.31 -12.48
C ALA A 59 11.61 -19.38 -12.33
N ASN A 60 12.59 -19.46 -13.23
CA ASN A 60 13.77 -18.61 -13.24
C ASN A 60 13.41 -17.13 -13.48
N ILE A 61 12.55 -16.84 -14.47
CA ILE A 61 12.10 -15.47 -14.76
C ILE A 61 11.37 -14.90 -13.53
N ALA A 62 10.40 -15.63 -12.98
CA ALA A 62 9.64 -15.17 -11.82
C ALA A 62 10.54 -14.94 -10.59
N SER A 63 11.47 -15.86 -10.32
CA SER A 63 12.40 -15.73 -9.20
C SER A 63 13.38 -14.56 -9.36
N GLY A 64 13.72 -14.19 -10.60
CA GLY A 64 14.63 -13.10 -10.94
C GLY A 64 13.98 -11.71 -10.91
N LEU A 65 12.65 -11.58 -10.79
CA LEU A 65 11.99 -10.28 -10.72
C LEU A 65 12.46 -9.50 -9.48
N PRO A 66 13.03 -8.29 -9.66
CA PRO A 66 13.34 -7.44 -8.53
C PRO A 66 12.05 -6.83 -7.97
N TYR A 67 12.03 -6.53 -6.67
CA TYR A 67 10.92 -5.82 -6.03
C TYR A 67 11.47 -4.67 -5.19
N ARG A 68 10.76 -3.56 -5.17
CA ARG A 68 11.01 -2.47 -4.23
C ARG A 68 10.04 -2.56 -3.06
N ASP A 69 10.56 -2.24 -1.91
CA ASP A 69 9.77 -2.05 -0.71
C ASP A 69 9.36 -0.58 -0.58
N PHE A 70 8.36 -0.30 0.23
CA PHE A 70 8.09 1.05 0.67
C PHE A 70 7.61 1.09 2.13
N VAL A 71 7.77 2.24 2.72
CA VAL A 71 7.09 2.62 3.96
C VAL A 71 5.95 3.56 3.59
N THR A 72 4.76 3.29 4.12
CA THR A 72 3.67 4.25 4.05
C THR A 72 3.42 4.87 5.41
N VAL A 73 3.19 6.19 5.43
CA VAL A 73 2.79 6.94 6.62
C VAL A 73 1.41 7.53 6.35
N GLY A 74 0.44 7.13 7.14
CA GLY A 74 -0.89 7.75 7.16
C GLY A 74 -0.92 8.92 8.14
N LEU A 75 -1.48 10.05 7.72
CA LEU A 75 -1.73 11.21 8.58
C LEU A 75 -3.18 11.64 8.45
N LEU A 76 -3.86 11.77 9.58
CA LEU A 76 -5.19 12.39 9.65
C LEU A 76 -5.02 13.85 10.02
N VAL A 77 -5.54 14.75 9.19
CA VAL A 77 -5.47 16.20 9.40
C VAL A 77 -6.84 16.84 9.26
N PRO A 78 -7.10 18.00 9.88
CA PRO A 78 -8.40 18.68 9.74
C PRO A 78 -8.62 19.24 8.34
N LYS A 79 -7.56 19.59 7.62
CA LYS A 79 -7.60 20.14 6.26
C LYS A 79 -6.23 20.09 5.58
N LEU A 80 -6.25 20.20 4.26
CA LEU A 80 -5.07 20.47 3.45
C LEU A 80 -4.99 21.99 3.15
N ALA A 81 -3.77 22.50 3.01
CA ALA A 81 -3.55 23.86 2.50
C ALA A 81 -3.76 23.94 0.97
N LEU A 82 -3.75 22.79 0.28
CA LEU A 82 -4.07 22.68 -1.14
C LEU A 82 -5.55 23.02 -1.38
N LYS A 83 -5.80 24.00 -2.25
CA LYS A 83 -7.15 24.42 -2.61
C LYS A 83 -7.64 23.68 -3.86
N ASN A 84 -8.92 23.37 -3.88
CA ASN A 84 -9.57 22.90 -5.10
C ASN A 84 -9.85 24.11 -6.00
N GLU A 85 -9.06 24.27 -7.04
CA GLU A 85 -9.22 25.34 -8.05
C GLU A 85 -9.92 24.83 -9.32
N THR A 86 -10.55 23.65 -9.24
CA THR A 86 -11.23 23.00 -10.37
C THR A 86 -12.76 23.06 -10.23
N GLU A 87 -13.46 22.72 -11.31
CA GLU A 87 -14.92 22.57 -11.31
C GLU A 87 -15.40 21.23 -10.71
N ILE A 88 -14.44 20.33 -10.35
CA ILE A 88 -14.76 19.01 -9.78
C ILE A 88 -15.16 19.19 -8.32
N LYS A 89 -16.36 18.78 -7.98
CA LYS A 89 -16.84 18.80 -6.59
C LYS A 89 -16.30 17.59 -5.81
N THR A 90 -15.71 17.88 -4.65
CA THR A 90 -15.25 16.88 -3.70
C THR A 90 -15.89 17.11 -2.33
N MET A 91 -15.92 16.09 -1.48
CA MET A 91 -16.35 16.26 -0.10
C MET A 91 -15.32 17.11 0.65
N GLY A 92 -15.77 18.05 1.46
CA GLY A 92 -14.89 19.02 2.14
C GLY A 92 -14.18 20.01 1.20
N ASN A 93 -14.54 20.07 -0.09
CA ASN A 93 -13.92 20.93 -1.10
C ASN A 93 -12.38 20.79 -1.18
N ILE A 94 -11.86 19.60 -0.95
CA ILE A 94 -10.44 19.28 -1.08
C ILE A 94 -10.03 19.14 -2.55
N VAL A 95 -8.73 19.27 -2.84
CA VAL A 95 -8.17 19.02 -4.17
C VAL A 95 -8.63 17.63 -4.69
N PRO A 96 -9.10 17.51 -5.96
CA PRO A 96 -9.79 16.30 -6.44
C PRO A 96 -8.87 15.13 -6.80
N ASP A 97 -7.58 15.24 -6.54
CA ASP A 97 -6.62 14.20 -6.86
C ASP A 97 -6.73 13.05 -5.85
N CYS A 98 -6.82 11.82 -6.34
CA CYS A 98 -6.69 10.62 -5.52
C CYS A 98 -5.22 10.33 -5.21
N TRP A 99 -4.33 10.74 -6.12
CA TRP A 99 -2.92 10.35 -6.13
C TRP A 99 -2.05 11.45 -6.74
N ILE A 100 -1.03 11.88 -6.01
CA ILE A 100 -0.11 12.94 -6.42
C ILE A 100 1.31 12.38 -6.41
N TYR A 101 2.01 12.47 -7.54
CA TYR A 101 3.43 12.17 -7.60
C TYR A 101 4.25 13.38 -7.18
N VAL A 102 5.22 13.16 -6.29
CA VAL A 102 6.14 14.19 -5.82
C VAL A 102 7.46 14.06 -6.57
N GLN A 103 7.81 15.09 -7.34
CA GLN A 103 9.04 15.16 -8.12
C GLN A 103 10.01 16.22 -7.61
N ASP A 104 9.84 16.66 -6.36
CA ASP A 104 10.75 17.59 -5.71
C ASP A 104 11.97 16.84 -5.13
N THR A 105 13.17 17.22 -5.57
CA THR A 105 14.43 16.61 -5.12
C THR A 105 14.81 16.97 -3.69
N ASN A 106 14.13 17.94 -3.08
CA ASN A 106 14.39 18.38 -1.69
C ASN A 106 13.62 17.56 -0.65
N VAL A 107 12.74 16.64 -1.06
CA VAL A 107 11.99 15.75 -0.18
C VAL A 107 12.24 14.30 -0.57
N LYS A 108 12.06 13.40 0.39
CA LYS A 108 12.16 11.95 0.18
C LYS A 108 10.82 11.35 -0.27
N LEU A 109 9.74 12.05 0.00
CA LEU A 109 8.39 11.63 -0.34
C LEU A 109 8.24 11.39 -1.84
N GLY A 110 7.76 10.22 -2.24
CA GLY A 110 7.53 9.86 -3.63
C GLY A 110 6.11 10.08 -4.12
N ARG A 111 5.11 9.82 -3.25
CA ARG A 111 3.70 9.91 -3.60
C ARG A 111 2.83 10.27 -2.40
N ILE A 112 1.74 11.00 -2.69
CA ILE A 112 0.68 11.31 -1.73
C ILE A 112 -0.60 10.66 -2.23
N GLN A 113 -1.33 10.01 -1.35
CA GLN A 113 -2.69 9.53 -1.58
C GLN A 113 -3.67 10.35 -0.73
N ILE A 114 -4.84 10.69 -1.29
CA ILE A 114 -5.92 11.36 -0.57
C ILE A 114 -7.08 10.36 -0.49
N PHE A 115 -7.19 9.68 0.63
CA PHE A 115 -8.14 8.56 0.79
C PHE A 115 -9.60 9.00 0.71
N ASN A 116 -9.93 10.24 1.09
CA ASN A 116 -11.27 10.81 0.95
C ASN A 116 -11.78 10.73 -0.50
N ASN A 117 -10.88 10.93 -1.48
CA ASN A 117 -11.23 10.90 -2.91
C ASN A 117 -11.28 9.48 -3.49
N TRP A 118 -10.60 8.51 -2.86
CA TRP A 118 -10.73 7.10 -3.22
C TRP A 118 -12.12 6.55 -2.85
N SER A 119 -12.55 6.82 -1.61
CA SER A 119 -13.88 6.46 -1.14
C SER A 119 -14.21 7.23 0.14
N PRO A 120 -15.41 7.84 0.23
CA PRO A 120 -15.83 8.52 1.46
C PRO A 120 -15.95 7.56 2.65
N TYR A 121 -16.09 6.26 2.42
CA TYR A 121 -16.17 5.25 3.48
C TYR A 121 -14.82 4.90 4.12
N MET A 122 -13.71 5.40 3.56
CA MET A 122 -12.37 5.20 4.14
C MET A 122 -12.05 6.18 5.27
N VAL A 123 -12.86 7.24 5.44
CA VAL A 123 -12.64 8.29 6.42
C VAL A 123 -13.88 8.45 7.30
N LYS A 124 -13.71 8.40 8.63
CA LYS A 124 -14.83 8.43 9.57
C LYS A 124 -15.58 9.76 9.53
N ASP A 125 -14.87 10.88 9.46
CA ASP A 125 -15.41 12.24 9.36
C ASP A 125 -14.88 12.90 8.09
N VAL A 126 -15.48 12.50 6.96
CA VAL A 126 -15.03 12.89 5.62
C VAL A 126 -15.24 14.38 5.31
N GLU A 127 -16.13 15.06 6.04
CA GLU A 127 -16.44 16.48 5.85
C GLU A 127 -15.44 17.39 6.58
N HIS A 128 -14.89 16.94 7.70
CA HIS A 128 -14.06 17.77 8.57
C HIS A 128 -12.62 17.27 8.72
N THR A 129 -12.29 16.09 8.16
CA THR A 129 -10.93 15.56 8.21
C THR A 129 -10.50 15.01 6.87
N VAL A 130 -9.19 15.02 6.65
CA VAL A 130 -8.54 14.42 5.48
C VAL A 130 -7.57 13.36 5.93
N TRP A 131 -7.72 12.14 5.40
CA TRP A 131 -6.79 11.05 5.61
C TRP A 131 -5.88 10.95 4.41
N ILE A 132 -4.58 11.17 4.62
CA ILE A 132 -3.57 11.14 3.56
C ILE A 132 -2.57 10.01 3.81
N GLY A 133 -2.15 9.37 2.74
CA GLY A 133 -1.10 8.35 2.74
C GLY A 133 0.14 8.84 2.02
N LEU A 134 1.29 8.66 2.63
CA LEU A 134 2.59 9.13 2.15
C LEU A 134 3.46 7.91 1.86
N GLU A 135 3.96 7.79 0.64
CA GLU A 135 4.76 6.64 0.22
C GLU A 135 6.23 7.01 0.04
N TYR A 136 7.07 6.30 0.77
CA TYR A 136 8.52 6.43 0.77
C TYR A 136 9.15 5.16 0.20
N PHE A 137 9.67 5.24 -1.01
CA PHE A 137 10.39 4.13 -1.62
C PHE A 137 11.72 3.89 -0.90
N CYS A 138 11.93 2.67 -0.47
CA CYS A 138 13.08 2.24 0.30
C CYS A 138 13.41 0.78 0.00
N THR A 139 14.41 0.26 0.70
CA THR A 139 14.77 -1.16 0.69
C THR A 139 14.79 -1.66 2.13
N GLU A 140 14.33 -2.89 2.35
CA GLU A 140 14.40 -3.52 3.66
C GLU A 140 15.83 -3.41 4.24
N GLY A 141 15.93 -2.88 5.45
CA GLY A 141 17.21 -2.70 6.15
C GLY A 141 17.89 -1.34 5.92
N ASP A 142 17.40 -0.47 5.04
CA ASP A 142 17.93 0.88 4.92
C ASP A 142 17.57 1.78 6.12
N ASN A 143 18.18 2.95 6.20
CA ASN A 143 17.98 3.87 7.32
C ASN A 143 16.51 4.29 7.49
N PHE A 144 15.79 4.52 6.38
CA PHE A 144 14.39 4.94 6.44
C PHE A 144 13.47 3.79 6.86
N TRP A 145 13.74 2.59 6.33
CA TRP A 145 13.03 1.36 6.72
C TRP A 145 13.16 1.09 8.22
N ASN A 146 14.35 1.30 8.79
CA ASN A 146 14.68 1.00 10.19
C ASN A 146 14.28 2.12 11.18
N MET A 147 13.85 3.30 10.71
CA MET A 147 13.32 4.34 11.58
C MET A 147 12.23 3.77 12.49
N ASN A 148 12.13 4.26 13.71
CA ASN A 148 10.96 3.94 14.55
C ASN A 148 9.72 4.70 14.05
N ASP A 149 8.54 4.30 14.53
CA ASP A 149 7.28 4.82 13.98
C ASP A 149 7.13 6.33 14.24
N ASN A 150 7.46 6.80 15.41
CA ASN A 150 7.36 8.23 15.76
C ASN A 150 8.32 9.08 14.92
N GLU A 151 9.57 8.67 14.79
CA GLU A 151 10.56 9.37 13.95
C GLU A 151 10.10 9.45 12.49
N CYS A 152 9.55 8.35 11.96
CA CYS A 152 9.07 8.28 10.59
C CYS A 152 7.83 9.18 10.38
N ILE A 153 6.90 9.21 11.33
CA ILE A 153 5.71 10.05 11.31
C ILE A 153 6.10 11.53 11.40
N ASP A 154 6.98 11.89 12.34
CA ASP A 154 7.48 13.26 12.48
C ASP A 154 8.22 13.71 11.23
N PHE A 155 9.02 12.85 10.61
CA PHE A 155 9.70 13.13 9.37
C PHE A 155 8.70 13.43 8.26
N ALA A 156 7.68 12.58 8.11
CA ALA A 156 6.65 12.73 7.09
C ALA A 156 5.82 14.02 7.26
N ALA A 157 5.43 14.34 8.49
CA ALA A 157 4.69 15.58 8.79
C ALA A 157 5.53 16.82 8.45
N LYS A 158 6.83 16.82 8.77
CA LYS A 158 7.76 17.92 8.43
C LYS A 158 7.99 18.07 6.93
N GLU A 159 8.03 16.98 6.16
CA GLU A 159 8.14 17.09 4.69
C GLU A 159 6.87 17.73 4.10
N LEU A 160 5.67 17.33 4.55
CA LEU A 160 4.45 17.97 4.09
C LEU A 160 4.33 19.43 4.50
N GLU A 161 4.78 19.79 5.70
CA GLU A 161 4.86 21.18 6.14
C GLU A 161 5.83 22.00 5.27
N LYS A 162 7.02 21.45 4.99
CA LYS A 162 8.00 22.05 4.08
C LYS A 162 7.43 22.29 2.67
N MET A 163 6.58 21.37 2.20
CA MET A 163 5.88 21.50 0.91
C MET A 163 4.66 22.45 0.98
N GLY A 164 4.30 22.94 2.15
CA GLY A 164 3.14 23.81 2.34
C GLY A 164 1.80 23.11 2.20
N ILE A 165 1.74 21.79 2.42
CA ILE A 165 0.52 20.97 2.25
C ILE A 165 -0.28 20.90 3.54
N ILE A 166 0.38 20.84 4.70
CA ILE A 166 -0.23 20.84 6.03
C ILE A 166 0.59 21.74 6.97
N SER A 167 0.05 22.00 8.18
CA SER A 167 0.86 22.38 9.34
C SER A 167 1.16 21.11 10.14
N SER A 168 2.42 20.86 10.47
CA SER A 168 2.80 19.61 11.18
C SER A 168 2.15 19.48 12.56
N GLY A 169 1.80 20.61 13.19
CA GLY A 169 1.05 20.66 14.44
C GLY A 169 -0.44 20.28 14.32
N ASP A 170 -0.99 20.17 13.12
CA ASP A 170 -2.40 19.86 12.87
C ASP A 170 -2.67 18.35 12.72
N VAL A 171 -1.67 17.48 12.90
CA VAL A 171 -1.85 16.02 12.81
C VAL A 171 -2.69 15.51 13.97
N LEU A 172 -3.87 14.98 13.67
CA LEU A 172 -4.85 14.48 14.63
C LEU A 172 -4.61 13.01 14.99
N ASP A 173 -4.19 12.21 14.02
CA ASP A 173 -3.89 10.79 14.16
C ASP A 173 -2.89 10.36 13.10
N SER A 174 -2.20 9.27 13.32
CA SER A 174 -1.16 8.79 12.42
C SER A 174 -0.97 7.29 12.49
N HIS A 175 -0.51 6.70 11.39
CA HIS A 175 -0.14 5.30 11.32
C HIS A 175 1.04 5.10 10.38
N ARG A 176 1.88 4.11 10.66
CA ARG A 176 2.98 3.72 9.78
C ARG A 176 2.93 2.25 9.48
N GLU A 177 3.15 1.90 8.21
CA GLU A 177 3.22 0.51 7.75
C GLU A 177 4.43 0.29 6.84
N ARG A 178 5.04 -0.88 6.90
CA ARG A 178 6.11 -1.34 6.01
C ARG A 178 5.57 -2.36 5.04
N VAL A 179 5.71 -2.10 3.76
CA VAL A 179 5.22 -2.99 2.70
C VAL A 179 6.40 -3.55 1.93
N LYS A 180 6.64 -4.85 2.09
CA LYS A 180 7.66 -5.58 1.34
C LYS A 180 7.14 -5.97 -0.03
N LYS A 181 8.03 -5.99 -1.03
CA LYS A 181 7.72 -6.43 -2.40
C LYS A 181 6.52 -5.68 -3.00
N ALA A 182 6.45 -4.38 -2.75
CA ALA A 182 5.33 -3.56 -3.18
C ALA A 182 5.27 -3.36 -4.69
N TYR A 183 6.43 -3.27 -5.33
CA TYR A 183 6.55 -3.06 -6.77
C TYR A 183 7.59 -4.00 -7.37
N PRO A 184 7.29 -4.64 -8.52
CA PRO A 184 8.29 -5.36 -9.31
C PRO A 184 9.24 -4.41 -10.02
#